data_f18c2059e0d700014d2e8fd10ac2e409
#
_entry.id   f18c2059e0d700014d2e8fd10ac2e409
#
_cell.length_a   1.000
_cell.length_b   1.000
_cell.length_c   1.000
_cell.angle_alpha   90.00
_cell.angle_beta   90.00
_cell.angle_gamma   90.00
#
_symmetry.space_group_name_H-M   'P 1'
#
loop_
_entity.id
_entity.type
_entity.pdbx_description
1 polymer ?
#
loop_
_entity_poly.entity_id
_entity_poly.type
_entity_poly.pdbx_seq_one_letter_code
_entity_poly.pdbx_strand_id
1 'polypeptide(L)'
;MSIEVLVPNLPESVSDATLITWHKKPGDTVIKNENLVDLETDKVVLEVPAPESGVLSKILKEDGAVVVGGEILALLEPQAVAEGQKTAETSPEPEEEEESNIPLSPSVRRLIAENALDPSTIKGSGKDGRLTKTDVLDYLHKKTLQEAQLIVPSDKAQQEAPKEAEKPAPSPAVSKGEAESRGISNLRPEQRVPMTRLRAKVAERLLQAQQNAAMLTTFNEVNMQNVIDLRNQYKERFEKKHHVKLGFMSFFVKASIEALKRFPAINASIDDNDIIYHGYYDIGIAVSTERGLIVPVLRDADQLDFAGIEQSIVDFGAKTRSGTLTYDDLKGGTFTITNGGIFGSMLSTPILNPPQCAILGMHAIKERPVVENGQIVIRPIMYLALSYDHRLVDGREAVQFLVTIKECLESPAHLLLNI
;
A
#
# COMPACT_ATOMS: atom_id res chain seq x y z
N MET A 1 24.62 25.60 -25.73
CA MET A 1 24.86 24.14 -25.91
C MET A 1 23.79 23.43 -25.11
N SER A 2 23.06 22.54 -25.73
CA SER A 2 22.03 21.75 -25.02
C SER A 2 22.73 20.65 -24.19
N ILE A 3 22.28 20.46 -22.98
CA ILE A 3 22.76 19.39 -22.09
C ILE A 3 21.79 18.21 -22.23
N GLU A 4 22.35 17.01 -22.38
CA GLU A 4 21.58 15.79 -22.51
C GLU A 4 21.21 15.25 -21.13
N VAL A 5 19.93 14.96 -20.92
CA VAL A 5 19.43 14.23 -19.76
C VAL A 5 19.47 12.75 -20.09
N LEU A 6 20.34 12.01 -19.42
CA LEU A 6 20.60 10.59 -19.67
C LEU A 6 19.92 9.71 -18.62
N VAL A 7 19.54 8.49 -19.02
CA VAL A 7 19.17 7.44 -18.08
C VAL A 7 20.37 7.13 -17.18
N PRO A 8 20.22 7.15 -15.83
CA PRO A 8 21.30 6.77 -14.93
C PRO A 8 21.73 5.32 -15.16
N ASN A 9 22.95 4.99 -14.72
CA ASN A 9 23.41 3.61 -14.80
C ASN A 9 22.47 2.69 -14.02
N LEU A 10 21.85 1.76 -14.74
CA LEU A 10 21.00 0.75 -14.15
C LEU A 10 21.86 -0.28 -13.40
N PRO A 11 21.35 -0.90 -12.30
CA PRO A 11 22.06 -1.98 -11.61
C PRO A 11 22.39 -3.14 -12.57
N GLU A 12 23.49 -3.86 -12.33
CA GLU A 12 23.99 -4.95 -13.21
C GLU A 12 22.94 -6.05 -13.55
N SER A 13 21.91 -6.17 -12.73
CA SER A 13 20.81 -7.15 -12.92
C SER A 13 19.59 -6.58 -13.65
N VAL A 14 19.65 -5.33 -14.15
CA VAL A 14 18.50 -4.64 -14.81
C VAL A 14 18.96 -4.18 -16.18
N SER A 15 18.39 -4.75 -17.24
CA SER A 15 18.74 -4.45 -18.63
C SER A 15 18.05 -3.21 -19.18
N ASP A 16 16.83 -2.91 -18.69
CA ASP A 16 15.99 -1.85 -19.21
C ASP A 16 15.04 -1.28 -18.14
N ALA A 17 14.55 -0.06 -18.36
CA ALA A 17 13.59 0.62 -17.52
C ALA A 17 12.44 1.19 -18.36
N THR A 18 11.27 1.43 -17.74
CA THR A 18 10.13 2.08 -18.40
C THR A 18 9.90 3.46 -17.79
N LEU A 19 9.72 4.47 -18.61
CA LEU A 19 9.27 5.80 -18.17
C LEU A 19 7.85 5.72 -17.63
N ILE A 20 7.63 6.19 -16.39
CA ILE A 20 6.28 6.20 -15.79
C ILE A 20 5.62 7.55 -16.05
N THR A 21 6.24 8.63 -15.57
CA THR A 21 5.62 9.96 -15.58
C THR A 21 6.68 11.04 -15.65
N TRP A 22 6.51 11.98 -16.58
CA TRP A 22 7.26 13.23 -16.61
C TRP A 22 6.66 14.23 -15.61
N HIS A 23 7.46 14.75 -14.69
CA HIS A 23 7.07 15.79 -13.74
C HIS A 23 7.15 17.19 -14.32
N LYS A 24 7.86 17.35 -15.45
CA LYS A 24 8.07 18.60 -16.16
C LYS A 24 7.68 18.47 -17.63
N LYS A 25 7.22 19.58 -18.20
CA LYS A 25 6.84 19.67 -19.62
C LYS A 25 7.92 20.44 -20.40
N PRO A 26 7.99 20.24 -21.73
CA PRO A 26 8.83 21.08 -22.58
C PRO A 26 8.50 22.56 -22.37
N GLY A 27 9.51 23.38 -22.09
CA GLY A 27 9.39 24.78 -21.75
C GLY A 27 9.45 25.10 -20.26
N ASP A 28 9.38 24.12 -19.36
CA ASP A 28 9.44 24.35 -17.92
C ASP A 28 10.89 24.61 -17.46
N THR A 29 11.02 25.53 -16.50
CA THR A 29 12.29 25.78 -15.82
C THR A 29 12.56 24.71 -14.78
N VAL A 30 13.78 24.21 -14.72
CA VAL A 30 14.21 23.16 -13.79
C VAL A 30 15.46 23.61 -13.03
N ILE A 31 15.58 23.18 -11.80
CA ILE A 31 16.73 23.44 -10.93
C ILE A 31 17.60 22.18 -10.88
N LYS A 32 18.91 22.35 -10.75
CA LYS A 32 19.84 21.22 -10.60
C LYS A 32 19.41 20.29 -9.48
N ASN A 33 19.41 18.97 -9.74
CA ASN A 33 18.94 17.88 -8.87
C ASN A 33 17.40 17.84 -8.66
N GLU A 34 16.61 18.59 -9.41
CA GLU A 34 15.16 18.46 -9.41
C GLU A 34 14.76 17.22 -10.21
N ASN A 35 13.84 16.41 -9.68
CA ASN A 35 13.37 15.20 -10.37
C ASN A 35 12.59 15.57 -11.63
N LEU A 36 13.01 15.05 -12.79
CA LEU A 36 12.40 15.30 -14.09
C LEU A 36 11.40 14.21 -14.49
N VAL A 37 11.77 12.95 -14.25
CA VAL A 37 11.00 11.79 -14.69
C VAL A 37 11.31 10.58 -13.82
N ASP A 38 10.30 9.74 -13.59
CA ASP A 38 10.43 8.48 -12.87
C ASP A 38 10.61 7.31 -13.84
N LEU A 39 11.61 6.48 -13.59
CA LEU A 39 11.90 5.25 -14.32
C LEU A 39 11.53 4.03 -13.48
N GLU A 40 10.68 3.16 -13.99
CA GLU A 40 10.31 1.89 -13.35
C GLU A 40 11.17 0.76 -13.90
N THR A 41 11.83 0.05 -13.01
CA THR A 41 12.51 -1.20 -13.31
C THR A 41 11.70 -2.38 -12.73
N ASP A 42 12.15 -3.59 -12.93
CA ASP A 42 11.54 -4.80 -12.33
C ASP A 42 11.69 -4.88 -10.80
N LYS A 43 12.52 -4.02 -10.20
CA LYS A 43 12.85 -4.07 -8.76
C LYS A 43 12.59 -2.76 -8.01
N VAL A 44 12.86 -1.62 -8.63
CA VAL A 44 12.78 -0.28 -8.00
C VAL A 44 12.35 0.77 -9.00
N VAL A 45 11.78 1.85 -8.49
CA VAL A 45 11.56 3.09 -9.24
C VAL A 45 12.76 4.00 -8.99
N LEU A 46 13.37 4.47 -10.08
CA LEU A 46 14.52 5.38 -10.07
C LEU A 46 14.05 6.76 -10.50
N GLU A 47 14.49 7.78 -9.78
CA GLU A 47 14.25 9.18 -10.13
C GLU A 47 15.43 9.68 -11.00
N VAL A 48 15.11 10.42 -12.06
CA VAL A 48 16.13 11.05 -12.93
C VAL A 48 16.18 12.52 -12.60
N PRO A 49 17.24 12.98 -11.87
CA PRO A 49 17.40 14.38 -11.54
C PRO A 49 17.97 15.18 -12.71
N ALA A 50 17.66 16.46 -12.77
CA ALA A 50 18.24 17.41 -13.70
C ALA A 50 19.76 17.55 -13.46
N PRO A 51 20.62 17.37 -14.47
CA PRO A 51 22.09 17.49 -14.31
C PRO A 51 22.51 18.93 -14.02
N GLU A 52 21.81 19.92 -14.56
CA GLU A 52 22.03 21.35 -14.33
C GLU A 52 20.71 22.14 -14.34
N SER A 53 20.76 23.39 -13.85
CA SER A 53 19.62 24.30 -13.91
C SER A 53 19.44 24.85 -15.32
N GLY A 54 18.20 24.90 -15.82
CA GLY A 54 17.92 25.35 -17.16
C GLY A 54 16.46 25.24 -17.54
N VAL A 55 16.16 25.25 -18.83
CA VAL A 55 14.82 25.04 -19.38
C VAL A 55 14.78 23.72 -20.14
N LEU A 56 13.78 22.88 -19.87
CA LEU A 56 13.57 21.62 -20.59
C LEU A 56 13.17 21.92 -22.04
N SER A 57 14.08 21.77 -22.98
CA SER A 57 13.87 22.18 -24.39
C SER A 57 13.00 21.17 -25.15
N LYS A 58 13.31 19.87 -25.02
CA LYS A 58 12.60 18.83 -25.75
C LYS A 58 12.65 17.50 -25.03
N ILE A 59 11.52 16.83 -24.92
CA ILE A 59 11.37 15.44 -24.50
C ILE A 59 11.52 14.54 -25.73
N LEU A 60 12.42 13.57 -25.67
CA LEU A 60 12.71 12.62 -26.76
C LEU A 60 12.01 11.28 -26.56
N LYS A 61 11.68 10.94 -25.32
CA LYS A 61 10.98 9.70 -24.96
C LYS A 61 9.73 10.05 -24.14
N GLU A 62 8.57 9.55 -24.58
CA GLU A 62 7.28 9.79 -23.95
C GLU A 62 7.02 8.80 -22.80
N ASP A 63 6.01 9.06 -21.96
CA ASP A 63 5.55 8.17 -20.92
C ASP A 63 5.25 6.78 -21.50
N GLY A 64 5.69 5.73 -20.80
CA GLY A 64 5.57 4.34 -21.22
C GLY A 64 6.66 3.83 -22.16
N ALA A 65 7.63 4.66 -22.59
CA ALA A 65 8.75 4.22 -23.40
C ALA A 65 9.73 3.35 -22.60
N VAL A 66 10.25 2.29 -23.23
CA VAL A 66 11.30 1.45 -22.67
C VAL A 66 12.66 2.02 -23.05
N VAL A 67 13.55 2.19 -22.05
CA VAL A 67 14.87 2.80 -22.21
C VAL A 67 15.94 1.96 -21.54
N VAL A 68 17.19 2.10 -22.02
CA VAL A 68 18.36 1.44 -21.45
C VAL A 68 19.30 2.44 -20.79
N GLY A 69 20.17 1.97 -19.90
CA GLY A 69 21.15 2.83 -19.22
C GLY A 69 21.99 3.63 -20.21
N GLY A 70 22.14 4.95 -19.96
CA GLY A 70 22.90 5.88 -20.83
C GLY A 70 22.12 6.39 -22.06
N GLU A 71 20.85 6.04 -22.25
CA GLU A 71 20.02 6.55 -23.35
C GLU A 71 19.56 7.98 -23.06
N ILE A 72 19.45 8.82 -24.10
CA ILE A 72 19.04 10.23 -23.99
C ILE A 72 17.50 10.31 -23.83
N LEU A 73 17.04 10.93 -22.74
CA LEU A 73 15.63 11.13 -22.42
C LEU A 73 15.11 12.49 -22.93
N ALA A 74 15.89 13.53 -22.71
CA ALA A 74 15.50 14.90 -23.01
C ALA A 74 16.72 15.81 -23.23
N LEU A 75 16.47 16.99 -23.79
CA LEU A 75 17.44 18.05 -23.98
C LEU A 75 17.11 19.22 -23.05
N LEU A 76 18.12 19.69 -22.31
CA LEU A 76 18.04 20.83 -21.40
C LEU A 76 18.90 21.97 -21.94
N GLU A 77 18.37 23.18 -22.00
CA GLU A 77 19.12 24.38 -22.34
C GLU A 77 19.55 25.10 -21.05
N PRO A 78 20.85 25.21 -20.77
CA PRO A 78 21.33 25.88 -19.57
C PRO A 78 20.93 27.36 -19.63
N GLN A 79 20.11 27.80 -18.71
CA GLN A 79 19.77 29.18 -18.49
C GLN A 79 20.22 29.55 -17.08
N ALA A 80 21.00 30.62 -16.93
CA ALA A 80 21.37 31.09 -15.61
C ALA A 80 20.11 31.55 -14.88
N VAL A 81 19.56 30.67 -14.06
CA VAL A 81 18.55 31.02 -13.08
C VAL A 81 19.31 31.69 -11.95
N ALA A 82 19.07 32.99 -11.73
CA ALA A 82 19.64 33.72 -10.62
C ALA A 82 19.32 32.97 -9.32
N GLU A 83 20.36 32.54 -8.61
CA GLU A 83 20.26 32.04 -7.23
C GLU A 83 19.73 33.20 -6.36
N GLY A 84 18.49 33.11 -5.96
CA GLY A 84 17.89 34.07 -5.07
C GLY A 84 16.51 33.63 -4.64
N GLN A 85 16.44 32.81 -3.65
CA GLN A 85 15.70 32.98 -2.40
C GLN A 85 15.35 31.63 -1.76
N LYS A 86 16.15 31.26 -0.76
CA LYS A 86 15.61 30.56 0.40
C LYS A 86 14.51 31.45 0.98
N THR A 87 13.28 31.09 0.83
CA THR A 87 12.18 31.66 1.62
C THR A 87 11.99 30.80 2.86
N ALA A 88 12.45 31.40 3.96
CA ALA A 88 11.95 31.08 5.30
C ALA A 88 10.43 31.24 5.33
N GLU A 89 9.79 30.39 6.09
CA GLU A 89 8.40 30.55 6.52
C GLU A 89 8.16 31.97 7.04
N THR A 90 7.32 32.72 6.35
CA THR A 90 6.57 33.83 6.95
C THR A 90 5.26 33.93 6.17
N SER A 91 4.16 33.74 6.91
CA SER A 91 2.81 34.00 6.45
C SER A 91 2.73 35.34 5.69
N PRO A 92 2.08 35.35 4.55
CA PRO A 92 1.53 36.59 4.03
C PRO A 92 0.09 36.77 4.51
N GLU A 93 -0.17 37.85 5.18
CA GLU A 93 -1.46 38.53 5.30
C GLU A 93 -1.98 38.86 3.89
N PRO A 94 -3.26 38.73 3.61
CA PRO A 94 -3.79 38.85 2.25
C PRO A 94 -4.04 40.34 1.90
N GLU A 95 -3.47 40.72 0.77
CA GLU A 95 -3.96 41.92 0.05
C GLU A 95 -5.35 41.64 -0.55
N GLU A 96 -6.23 42.62 -0.34
CA GLU A 96 -7.62 42.66 -0.76
C GLU A 96 -7.70 42.75 -2.30
N GLU A 97 -8.36 41.75 -2.93
CA GLU A 97 -9.09 41.98 -4.19
C GLU A 97 -10.57 41.78 -3.93
N GLU A 98 -11.30 42.89 -4.10
CA GLU A 98 -12.74 42.94 -4.06
C GLU A 98 -13.34 42.08 -5.17
N GLU A 99 -14.15 41.06 -4.80
CA GLU A 99 -15.38 40.73 -5.49
C GLU A 99 -16.19 39.66 -4.70
N SER A 100 -17.49 40.00 -4.55
CA SER A 100 -18.60 39.21 -3.99
C SER A 100 -18.60 38.95 -2.48
N ASN A 101 -19.36 39.80 -1.82
CA ASN A 101 -19.60 39.89 -0.39
C ASN A 101 -20.55 38.81 0.14
N ILE A 102 -20.11 37.55 0.23
CA ILE A 102 -20.80 36.51 1.01
C ILE A 102 -19.81 36.03 2.10
N PRO A 103 -20.11 36.22 3.39
CA PRO A 103 -19.20 35.80 4.47
C PRO A 103 -19.18 34.28 4.60
N LEU A 104 -18.18 33.62 4.01
CA LEU A 104 -17.98 32.18 4.06
C LEU A 104 -17.04 31.80 5.21
N SER A 105 -17.40 30.77 5.97
CA SER A 105 -16.48 30.19 6.97
C SER A 105 -15.30 29.47 6.30
N PRO A 106 -14.10 29.36 6.94
CA PRO A 106 -12.93 28.71 6.35
C PRO A 106 -13.18 27.26 5.88
N SER A 107 -14.01 26.52 6.60
CA SER A 107 -14.39 25.14 6.25
C SER A 107 -15.31 25.04 5.03
N VAL A 108 -16.22 26.04 4.86
CA VAL A 108 -17.11 26.12 3.70
C VAL A 108 -16.34 26.56 2.46
N ARG A 109 -15.42 27.50 2.59
CA ARG A 109 -14.56 27.97 1.49
C ARG A 109 -13.72 26.83 0.92
N ARG A 110 -13.17 25.98 1.80
CA ARG A 110 -12.39 24.80 1.40
C ARG A 110 -13.25 23.78 0.64
N LEU A 111 -14.46 23.45 1.11
CA LEU A 111 -15.38 22.53 0.46
C LEU A 111 -15.86 23.02 -0.91
N ILE A 112 -16.08 24.32 -1.07
CA ILE A 112 -16.46 24.95 -2.34
C ILE A 112 -15.31 24.87 -3.34
N ALA A 113 -14.06 25.13 -2.90
CA ALA A 113 -12.87 25.03 -3.72
C ALA A 113 -12.55 23.57 -4.13
N GLU A 114 -12.68 22.61 -3.21
CA GLU A 114 -12.44 21.19 -3.49
C GLU A 114 -13.44 20.59 -4.51
N ASN A 115 -14.66 21.13 -4.60
CA ASN A 115 -15.70 20.64 -5.50
C ASN A 115 -16.00 21.56 -6.69
N ALA A 116 -15.20 22.62 -6.90
CA ALA A 116 -15.34 23.61 -7.98
C ALA A 116 -16.79 24.16 -8.10
N LEU A 117 -17.40 24.53 -6.96
CA LEU A 117 -18.78 25.02 -6.88
C LEU A 117 -18.80 26.54 -6.90
N ASP A 118 -19.86 27.11 -7.51
CA ASP A 118 -20.14 28.56 -7.46
C ASP A 118 -20.95 28.88 -6.20
N PRO A 119 -20.40 29.69 -5.27
CA PRO A 119 -21.08 30.06 -4.02
C PRO A 119 -22.43 30.74 -4.22
N SER A 120 -22.62 31.43 -5.36
CA SER A 120 -23.87 32.16 -5.68
C SER A 120 -25.06 31.27 -6.01
N THR A 121 -24.79 29.98 -6.35
CA THR A 121 -25.82 29.01 -6.71
C THR A 121 -26.39 28.25 -5.52
N ILE A 122 -25.78 28.39 -4.33
CA ILE A 122 -26.16 27.66 -3.12
C ILE A 122 -26.87 28.60 -2.14
N LYS A 123 -28.10 28.25 -1.75
CA LYS A 123 -28.87 29.03 -0.79
C LYS A 123 -28.43 28.73 0.63
N GLY A 124 -27.86 29.74 1.35
CA GLY A 124 -27.41 29.59 2.73
C GLY A 124 -28.56 29.55 3.72
N SER A 125 -28.52 28.59 4.67
CA SER A 125 -29.48 28.46 5.76
C SER A 125 -29.00 29.04 7.09
N GLY A 126 -27.80 29.56 7.16
CA GLY A 126 -27.22 30.16 8.38
C GLY A 126 -27.74 31.54 8.71
N LYS A 127 -27.43 32.03 9.92
CA LYS A 127 -27.81 33.38 10.41
C LYS A 127 -27.28 34.44 9.44
N ASP A 128 -28.15 35.35 9.00
CA ASP A 128 -27.87 36.41 8.01
C ASP A 128 -27.54 35.88 6.59
N GLY A 129 -28.11 34.72 6.20
CA GLY A 129 -27.93 34.19 4.86
C GLY A 129 -26.57 33.49 4.61
N ARG A 130 -25.80 33.19 5.66
CA ARG A 130 -24.49 32.53 5.54
C ARG A 130 -24.61 31.09 5.08
N LEU A 131 -23.74 30.69 4.16
CA LEU A 131 -23.57 29.28 3.75
C LEU A 131 -22.96 28.46 4.88
N THR A 132 -23.65 27.36 5.25
CA THR A 132 -23.17 26.41 6.22
C THR A 132 -22.59 25.17 5.51
N LYS A 133 -21.82 24.36 6.23
CA LYS A 133 -21.25 23.10 5.69
C LYS A 133 -22.35 22.13 5.23
N THR A 134 -23.48 22.11 5.91
CA THR A 134 -24.66 21.31 5.57
C THR A 134 -25.29 21.73 4.26
N ASP A 135 -25.38 23.03 3.97
CA ASP A 135 -25.96 23.53 2.71
C ASP A 135 -25.17 23.08 1.48
N VAL A 136 -23.84 23.08 1.60
CA VAL A 136 -22.95 22.62 0.52
C VAL A 136 -23.06 21.12 0.31
N LEU A 137 -23.16 20.34 1.38
CA LEU A 137 -23.34 18.88 1.29
C LEU A 137 -24.72 18.51 0.72
N ASP A 138 -25.77 19.20 1.12
CA ASP A 138 -27.13 18.98 0.60
C ASP A 138 -27.25 19.37 -0.88
N TYR A 139 -26.54 20.41 -1.31
CA TYR A 139 -26.47 20.81 -2.72
C TYR A 139 -25.76 19.74 -3.56
N LEU A 140 -24.63 19.21 -3.08
CA LEU A 140 -23.92 18.09 -3.73
C LEU A 140 -24.80 16.85 -3.83
N HIS A 141 -25.50 16.49 -2.75
CA HIS A 141 -26.44 15.34 -2.74
C HIS A 141 -27.59 15.51 -3.72
N LYS A 142 -28.17 16.73 -3.83
CA LYS A 142 -29.23 17.03 -4.80
C LYS A 142 -28.71 17.00 -6.24
N LYS A 143 -27.52 17.49 -6.50
CA LYS A 143 -26.89 17.45 -7.83
C LYS A 143 -26.68 16.00 -8.28
N THR A 144 -26.19 15.13 -7.37
CA THR A 144 -25.99 13.71 -7.65
C THR A 144 -27.33 12.98 -7.88
N LEU A 145 -28.39 13.33 -7.15
CA LEU A 145 -29.72 12.77 -7.34
C LEU A 145 -30.41 13.25 -8.63
N GLN A 146 -30.18 14.50 -9.05
CA GLN A 146 -30.68 15.02 -10.32
C GLN A 146 -29.98 14.40 -11.54
N GLU A 147 -28.68 14.15 -11.44
CA GLU A 147 -27.95 13.39 -12.47
C GLU A 147 -28.38 11.92 -12.54
N ALA A 148 -28.81 11.34 -11.40
CA ALA A 148 -29.35 9.97 -11.35
C ALA A 148 -30.81 9.85 -11.86
N GLN A 149 -31.60 10.93 -11.83
CA GLN A 149 -33.02 10.93 -12.28
C GLN A 149 -33.22 11.21 -13.78
N LEU A 150 -32.16 11.55 -14.52
CA LEU A 150 -32.20 11.71 -15.98
C LEU A 150 -32.06 10.41 -16.76
N ILE A 151 -32.02 9.25 -16.08
CA ILE A 151 -31.85 7.92 -16.70
C ILE A 151 -32.97 6.99 -16.22
N VAL A 152 -34.21 7.22 -16.64
CA VAL A 152 -35.24 6.16 -16.68
C VAL A 152 -36.18 6.41 -17.86
N PRO A 153 -36.17 5.58 -18.91
CA PRO A 153 -37.33 5.39 -19.77
C PRO A 153 -38.12 4.17 -19.34
N SER A 154 -39.40 4.42 -19.24
CA SER A 154 -40.53 3.55 -18.94
C SER A 154 -40.60 2.29 -19.79
N ASP A 155 -41.00 1.26 -19.13
CA ASP A 155 -41.38 -0.09 -19.49
C ASP A 155 -42.57 -0.18 -20.43
N LYS A 156 -42.58 -1.16 -21.35
CA LYS A 156 -43.74 -2.09 -21.58
C LYS A 156 -43.36 -3.31 -22.41
N ALA A 157 -43.75 -4.39 -21.83
CA ALA A 157 -43.69 -5.79 -22.23
C ALA A 157 -44.10 -6.15 -23.67
N GLN A 158 -43.51 -7.23 -24.21
CA GLN A 158 -44.27 -8.41 -24.63
C GLN A 158 -43.37 -9.63 -24.87
N GLN A 159 -43.81 -10.73 -24.31
CA GLN A 159 -43.32 -12.09 -24.48
C GLN A 159 -43.52 -12.59 -25.87
N GLU A 160 -42.59 -13.39 -26.41
CA GLU A 160 -42.91 -14.64 -27.12
C GLU A 160 -41.64 -15.54 -27.23
N ALA A 161 -41.87 -16.82 -27.05
CA ALA A 161 -40.88 -17.89 -26.88
C ALA A 161 -40.62 -18.64 -28.24
N PRO A 162 -39.86 -19.75 -28.28
CA PRO A 162 -38.75 -19.94 -29.18
C PRO A 162 -39.05 -20.86 -30.37
N LYS A 163 -38.20 -20.80 -31.42
CA LYS A 163 -38.08 -21.88 -32.41
C LYS A 163 -36.66 -22.22 -32.81
N GLU A 164 -36.46 -23.47 -32.90
CA GLU A 164 -35.37 -24.39 -33.12
C GLU A 164 -34.66 -24.30 -34.49
N ALA A 165 -33.35 -24.57 -34.43
CA ALA A 165 -32.46 -25.30 -35.35
C ALA A 165 -32.44 -24.97 -36.87
N GLU A 166 -31.22 -24.70 -37.36
CA GLU A 166 -30.59 -25.46 -38.45
C GLU A 166 -29.11 -25.06 -38.66
N LYS A 167 -28.22 -26.03 -38.69
CA LYS A 167 -26.85 -26.04 -39.28
C LYS A 167 -26.96 -26.61 -40.70
N PRO A 168 -25.99 -26.57 -41.66
CA PRO A 168 -24.55 -26.25 -41.56
C PRO A 168 -23.90 -25.59 -42.84
N ALA A 169 -22.67 -25.12 -42.65
CA ALA A 169 -21.43 -25.16 -43.50
C ALA A 169 -21.37 -24.61 -44.94
N PRO A 170 -20.20 -24.41 -45.57
CA PRO A 170 -18.90 -23.92 -45.11
C PRO A 170 -18.32 -22.72 -45.89
N SER A 171 -17.15 -22.28 -45.45
CA SER A 171 -16.29 -21.16 -45.91
C SER A 171 -16.10 -20.93 -47.42
N PRO A 172 -15.64 -19.73 -47.84
CA PRO A 172 -14.20 -19.57 -48.03
C PRO A 172 -13.57 -18.28 -47.44
N ALA A 173 -12.26 -18.37 -47.37
CA ALA A 173 -11.31 -17.42 -46.83
C ALA A 173 -11.21 -16.08 -47.57
N VAL A 174 -10.49 -15.14 -46.90
CA VAL A 174 -9.71 -13.98 -47.34
C VAL A 174 -10.40 -12.63 -47.20
N SER A 175 -9.96 -11.86 -46.25
CA SER A 175 -9.07 -10.70 -46.40
C SER A 175 -8.93 -9.94 -45.12
N LYS A 176 -7.69 -9.59 -44.77
CA LYS A 176 -7.34 -8.61 -43.76
C LYS A 176 -7.97 -7.28 -44.16
N GLY A 177 -8.95 -6.86 -43.41
CA GLY A 177 -9.54 -5.54 -43.46
C GLY A 177 -9.73 -5.07 -42.04
N GLU A 178 -9.15 -3.95 -41.73
CA GLU A 178 -9.37 -3.21 -40.47
C GLU A 178 -10.87 -3.14 -40.20
N ALA A 179 -11.33 -3.96 -39.25
CA ALA A 179 -12.67 -3.85 -38.73
C ALA A 179 -12.72 -2.71 -37.74
N GLU A 180 -13.05 -1.52 -38.20
CA GLU A 180 -13.66 -0.51 -37.34
C GLU A 180 -14.83 -1.14 -36.60
N SER A 181 -14.62 -1.38 -35.28
CA SER A 181 -15.68 -1.77 -34.38
C SER A 181 -16.58 -0.57 -34.13
N ARG A 182 -17.54 -0.38 -35.05
CA ARG A 182 -18.64 0.57 -34.83
C ARG A 182 -19.65 -0.03 -33.88
N GLY A 183 -19.75 0.63 -32.72
CA GLY A 183 -21.01 0.81 -32.03
C GLY A 183 -21.52 -0.32 -31.16
N ILE A 184 -21.43 -0.13 -29.91
CA ILE A 184 -22.33 -0.34 -28.77
C ILE A 184 -21.50 -0.03 -27.50
N SER A 185 -20.78 1.10 -27.46
CA SER A 185 -19.87 1.37 -26.33
C SER A 185 -20.32 2.49 -25.37
N ASN A 186 -21.55 2.99 -25.49
CA ASN A 186 -21.91 4.19 -24.70
C ASN A 186 -22.78 3.92 -23.45
N LEU A 187 -23.10 2.66 -23.12
CA LEU A 187 -23.94 2.36 -21.94
C LEU A 187 -23.16 1.95 -20.70
N ARG A 188 -21.88 1.55 -20.84
CA ARG A 188 -20.99 1.18 -19.72
C ARG A 188 -19.56 1.56 -20.06
N PRO A 189 -19.07 2.70 -19.61
CA PRO A 189 -17.70 3.12 -19.89
C PRO A 189 -16.71 2.14 -19.22
N GLU A 190 -15.82 1.56 -20.01
CA GLU A 190 -14.72 0.71 -19.55
C GLU A 190 -13.40 1.39 -19.92
N GLN A 191 -12.51 1.52 -18.95
CA GLN A 191 -11.17 2.02 -19.16
C GLN A 191 -10.16 0.87 -19.03
N ARG A 192 -9.46 0.54 -20.11
CA ARG A 192 -8.35 -0.41 -20.09
C ARG A 192 -7.05 0.33 -19.81
N VAL A 193 -6.42 0.00 -18.69
CA VAL A 193 -5.12 0.53 -18.30
C VAL A 193 -4.15 -0.65 -18.16
N PRO A 194 -3.00 -0.67 -18.83
CA PRO A 194 -2.00 -1.71 -18.65
C PRO A 194 -1.46 -1.68 -17.22
N MET A 195 -1.12 -2.86 -16.66
CA MET A 195 -0.45 -2.93 -15.37
C MET A 195 0.96 -2.36 -15.49
N THR A 196 1.40 -1.65 -14.43
CA THR A 196 2.81 -1.27 -14.32
C THR A 196 3.68 -2.52 -14.20
N ARG A 197 4.96 -2.42 -14.57
CA ARG A 197 5.90 -3.55 -14.48
C ARG A 197 6.02 -4.10 -13.07
N LEU A 198 6.10 -3.22 -12.08
CA LEU A 198 6.13 -3.60 -10.67
C LEU A 198 4.88 -4.40 -10.29
N ARG A 199 3.69 -3.93 -10.66
CA ARG A 199 2.42 -4.62 -10.37
C ARG A 199 2.33 -5.98 -11.06
N ALA A 200 2.78 -6.07 -12.31
CA ALA A 200 2.84 -7.33 -13.05
C ALA A 200 3.78 -8.34 -12.35
N LYS A 201 4.95 -7.89 -11.88
CA LYS A 201 5.92 -8.74 -11.15
C LYS A 201 5.39 -9.20 -9.78
N VAL A 202 4.71 -8.31 -9.05
CA VAL A 202 4.02 -8.67 -7.80
C VAL A 202 2.93 -9.72 -8.05
N ALA A 203 2.11 -9.54 -9.10
CA ALA A 203 1.06 -10.49 -9.47
C ALA A 203 1.64 -11.88 -9.79
N GLU A 204 2.72 -11.93 -10.56
CA GLU A 204 3.44 -13.18 -10.88
C GLU A 204 3.94 -13.88 -9.61
N ARG A 205 4.62 -13.15 -8.71
CA ARG A 205 5.12 -13.71 -7.43
C ARG A 205 4.01 -14.25 -6.53
N LEU A 206 2.90 -13.51 -6.42
CA LEU A 206 1.77 -13.96 -5.61
C LEU A 206 1.11 -15.21 -6.18
N LEU A 207 0.98 -15.30 -7.51
CA LEU A 207 0.45 -16.49 -8.19
C LEU A 207 1.38 -17.69 -8.00
N GLN A 208 2.70 -17.50 -8.15
CA GLN A 208 3.70 -18.55 -7.89
C GLN A 208 3.65 -19.02 -6.43
N ALA A 209 3.50 -18.12 -5.45
CA ALA A 209 3.38 -18.48 -4.04
C ALA A 209 2.18 -19.39 -3.78
N GLN A 210 1.04 -19.12 -4.42
CA GLN A 210 -0.16 -19.97 -4.29
C GLN A 210 -0.04 -21.31 -5.02
N GLN A 211 0.63 -21.35 -6.17
CA GLN A 211 0.77 -22.57 -6.97
C GLN A 211 1.84 -23.51 -6.43
N ASN A 212 2.91 -22.97 -5.81
CA ASN A 212 4.05 -23.74 -5.34
C ASN A 212 3.94 -24.22 -3.89
N ALA A 213 2.89 -23.89 -3.16
CA ALA A 213 2.69 -24.27 -1.77
C ALA A 213 1.35 -24.99 -1.58
N ALA A 214 1.33 -26.04 -0.76
CA ALA A 214 0.09 -26.63 -0.24
C ALA A 214 -0.43 -25.76 0.92
N MET A 215 -0.91 -24.57 0.59
CA MET A 215 -1.22 -23.52 1.56
C MET A 215 -2.47 -23.87 2.36
N LEU A 216 -2.34 -23.88 3.69
CA LEU A 216 -3.44 -24.00 4.64
C LEU A 216 -3.37 -22.85 5.65
N THR A 217 -4.52 -22.45 6.19
CA THR A 217 -4.59 -21.43 7.22
C THR A 217 -5.35 -21.94 8.44
N THR A 218 -4.75 -21.77 9.61
CA THR A 218 -5.38 -22.00 10.90
C THR A 218 -5.55 -20.69 11.66
N PHE A 219 -6.54 -20.61 12.54
CA PHE A 219 -6.90 -19.40 13.26
C PHE A 219 -6.94 -19.65 14.77
N ASN A 220 -6.64 -18.61 15.54
CA ASN A 220 -6.86 -18.58 16.97
C ASN A 220 -7.28 -17.18 17.41
N GLU A 221 -7.93 -17.08 18.56
CA GLU A 221 -8.27 -15.80 19.19
C GLU A 221 -7.37 -15.56 20.40
N VAL A 222 -7.01 -14.30 20.61
CA VAL A 222 -6.15 -13.85 21.70
C VAL A 222 -6.81 -12.72 22.45
N ASN A 223 -6.82 -12.84 23.79
CA ASN A 223 -7.21 -11.75 24.69
C ASN A 223 -6.03 -10.78 24.85
N MET A 224 -6.18 -9.57 24.30
CA MET A 224 -5.14 -8.55 24.30
C MET A 224 -5.10 -7.70 25.59
N GLN A 225 -5.96 -7.96 26.57
CA GLN A 225 -6.09 -7.13 27.76
C GLN A 225 -4.75 -6.92 28.47
N ASN A 226 -4.02 -8.01 28.77
CA ASN A 226 -2.77 -7.93 29.51
C ASN A 226 -1.67 -7.19 28.77
N VAL A 227 -1.58 -7.34 27.43
CA VAL A 227 -0.64 -6.56 26.59
C VAL A 227 -1.01 -5.09 26.58
N ILE A 228 -2.30 -4.76 26.47
CA ILE A 228 -2.79 -3.38 26.49
C ILE A 228 -2.50 -2.72 27.83
N ASP A 229 -2.77 -3.41 28.93
CA ASP A 229 -2.54 -2.90 30.29
C ASP A 229 -1.05 -2.68 30.53
N LEU A 230 -0.21 -3.66 30.21
CA LEU A 230 1.24 -3.55 30.33
C LEU A 230 1.78 -2.37 29.49
N ARG A 231 1.36 -2.28 28.23
CA ARG A 231 1.72 -1.17 27.36
C ARG A 231 1.31 0.19 27.95
N ASN A 232 0.07 0.31 28.42
CA ASN A 232 -0.43 1.55 29.01
C ASN A 232 0.32 1.95 30.28
N GLN A 233 0.71 0.98 31.09
CA GLN A 233 1.48 1.19 32.32
C GLN A 233 2.88 1.73 32.02
N TYR A 234 3.54 1.26 30.93
CA TYR A 234 4.95 1.53 30.69
C TYR A 234 5.24 2.47 29.51
N LYS A 235 4.29 2.77 28.63
CA LYS A 235 4.49 3.53 27.38
C LYS A 235 5.24 4.86 27.57
N GLU A 236 4.90 5.66 28.58
CA GLU A 236 5.55 6.96 28.83
C GLU A 236 6.98 6.81 29.33
N ARG A 237 7.21 5.85 30.24
CA ARG A 237 8.56 5.59 30.78
C ARG A 237 9.46 4.99 29.71
N PHE A 238 8.92 4.13 28.86
CA PHE A 238 9.61 3.52 27.75
C PHE A 238 10.02 4.59 26.71
N GLU A 239 9.09 5.45 26.29
CA GLU A 239 9.35 6.52 25.32
C GLU A 239 10.40 7.52 25.87
N LYS A 240 10.33 7.90 27.14
CA LYS A 240 11.34 8.76 27.78
C LYS A 240 12.73 8.14 27.82
N LYS A 241 12.83 6.82 27.99
CA LYS A 241 14.11 6.11 28.10
C LYS A 241 14.71 5.78 26.73
N HIS A 242 13.89 5.33 25.78
CA HIS A 242 14.35 4.76 24.53
C HIS A 242 14.10 5.66 23.31
N HIS A 243 13.39 6.79 23.49
CA HIS A 243 13.03 7.76 22.42
C HIS A 243 12.19 7.16 21.29
N VAL A 244 11.58 6.00 21.52
CA VAL A 244 10.68 5.30 20.61
C VAL A 244 9.40 4.88 21.34
N LYS A 245 8.27 4.87 20.65
CA LYS A 245 6.98 4.49 21.25
C LYS A 245 6.89 2.97 21.37
N LEU A 246 6.41 2.48 22.52
CA LEU A 246 6.10 1.06 22.70
C LEU A 246 4.84 0.71 21.89
N GLY A 247 5.00 0.00 20.78
CA GLY A 247 3.94 -0.51 19.93
C GLY A 247 3.45 -1.91 20.36
N PHE A 248 2.62 -2.51 19.53
CA PHE A 248 2.21 -3.91 19.70
C PHE A 248 3.16 -4.87 18.96
N MET A 249 3.85 -4.38 17.92
CA MET A 249 4.65 -5.25 17.03
C MET A 249 5.80 -5.93 17.76
N SER A 250 6.45 -5.26 18.68
CA SER A 250 7.53 -5.86 19.49
C SER A 250 7.05 -7.07 20.32
N PHE A 251 5.82 -7.02 20.85
CA PHE A 251 5.23 -8.16 21.56
C PHE A 251 4.98 -9.34 20.61
N PHE A 252 4.44 -9.07 19.42
CA PHE A 252 4.18 -10.11 18.41
C PHE A 252 5.47 -10.70 17.84
N VAL A 253 6.49 -9.88 17.60
CA VAL A 253 7.81 -10.36 17.15
C VAL A 253 8.41 -11.27 18.22
N LYS A 254 8.45 -10.86 19.49
CA LYS A 254 8.99 -11.68 20.57
C LYS A 254 8.19 -12.97 20.79
N ALA A 255 6.86 -12.91 20.79
CA ALA A 255 6.01 -14.09 20.89
C ALA A 255 6.22 -15.06 19.71
N SER A 256 6.37 -14.53 18.49
CA SER A 256 6.66 -15.35 17.31
C SER A 256 8.02 -16.02 17.38
N ILE A 257 9.05 -15.31 17.84
CA ILE A 257 10.41 -15.87 18.04
C ILE A 257 10.37 -17.02 19.04
N GLU A 258 9.66 -16.85 20.18
CA GLU A 258 9.52 -17.91 21.16
C GLU A 258 8.81 -19.15 20.58
N ALA A 259 7.76 -18.93 19.79
CA ALA A 259 7.07 -19.99 19.08
C ALA A 259 7.96 -20.66 18.00
N LEU A 260 8.74 -19.89 17.23
CA LEU A 260 9.66 -20.42 16.22
C LEU A 260 10.78 -21.28 16.84
N LYS A 261 11.26 -20.92 18.03
CA LYS A 261 12.23 -21.74 18.76
C LYS A 261 11.66 -23.11 19.15
N ARG A 262 10.36 -23.17 19.51
CA ARG A 262 9.67 -24.43 19.88
C ARG A 262 9.28 -25.27 18.65
N PHE A 263 9.02 -24.62 17.52
CA PHE A 263 8.58 -25.25 16.29
C PHE A 263 9.49 -24.92 15.10
N PRO A 264 10.72 -25.47 15.04
CA PRO A 264 11.72 -25.10 14.05
C PRO A 264 11.29 -25.39 12.61
N ALA A 265 10.37 -26.32 12.37
CA ALA A 265 9.81 -26.57 11.04
C ALA A 265 9.09 -25.33 10.45
N ILE A 266 8.55 -24.46 11.30
CA ILE A 266 7.90 -23.20 10.87
C ILE A 266 8.93 -22.13 10.50
N ASN A 267 10.18 -22.27 10.98
CA ASN A 267 11.33 -21.42 10.61
C ASN A 267 12.21 -22.08 9.55
N ALA A 268 11.63 -22.86 8.66
CA ALA A 268 12.37 -23.56 7.60
C ALA A 268 11.86 -23.15 6.22
N SER A 269 12.56 -23.55 5.18
CA SER A 269 12.17 -23.41 3.79
C SER A 269 12.36 -24.72 3.03
N ILE A 270 11.69 -24.81 1.88
CA ILE A 270 11.83 -25.96 0.95
C ILE A 270 12.67 -25.49 -0.23
N ASP A 271 13.71 -26.27 -0.55
CA ASP A 271 14.51 -26.12 -1.76
C ASP A 271 14.49 -27.46 -2.49
N ASP A 272 13.76 -27.54 -3.60
CA ASP A 272 13.42 -28.74 -4.32
C ASP A 272 12.84 -29.85 -3.43
N ASN A 273 13.66 -30.85 -3.05
CA ASN A 273 13.28 -31.94 -2.18
C ASN A 273 13.91 -31.85 -0.78
N ASP A 274 14.65 -30.79 -0.50
CA ASP A 274 15.36 -30.62 0.76
C ASP A 274 14.63 -29.62 1.66
N ILE A 275 14.70 -29.86 2.98
CA ILE A 275 14.22 -28.93 4.00
C ILE A 275 15.43 -28.22 4.58
N ILE A 276 15.42 -26.89 4.48
CA ILE A 276 16.46 -26.02 5.01
C ILE A 276 15.98 -25.43 6.34
N TYR A 277 16.52 -25.87 7.46
CA TYR A 277 16.26 -25.29 8.77
C TYR A 277 17.17 -24.10 9.02
N HIS A 278 16.57 -22.93 9.32
CA HIS A 278 17.33 -21.71 9.60
C HIS A 278 17.67 -21.62 11.09
N GLY A 279 18.95 -21.42 11.41
CA GLY A 279 19.47 -21.25 12.78
C GLY A 279 19.40 -19.77 13.26
N TYR A 280 18.72 -18.89 12.54
CA TYR A 280 18.54 -17.48 12.81
C TYR A 280 17.07 -17.09 12.60
N TYR A 281 16.68 -15.93 13.12
CA TYR A 281 15.28 -15.47 13.11
C TYR A 281 15.20 -14.09 12.45
N ASP A 282 15.03 -14.08 11.13
CA ASP A 282 14.89 -12.90 10.30
C ASP A 282 13.41 -12.68 10.00
N ILE A 283 12.81 -11.69 10.67
CA ILE A 283 11.35 -11.50 10.63
C ILE A 283 10.97 -10.40 9.63
N GLY A 284 10.25 -10.78 8.58
CA GLY A 284 9.62 -9.84 7.66
C GLY A 284 8.44 -9.11 8.32
N ILE A 285 8.40 -7.79 8.22
CA ILE A 285 7.29 -6.98 8.72
C ILE A 285 6.59 -6.32 7.53
N ALA A 286 5.34 -6.73 7.27
CA ALA A 286 4.58 -6.15 6.17
C ALA A 286 4.18 -4.69 6.45
N VAL A 287 4.64 -3.77 5.61
CA VAL A 287 4.35 -2.33 5.69
C VAL A 287 3.61 -1.90 4.43
N SER A 288 2.46 -1.27 4.62
CA SER A 288 1.68 -0.70 3.51
C SER A 288 2.18 0.69 3.14
N THR A 289 2.28 0.95 1.85
CA THR A 289 2.71 2.23 1.29
C THR A 289 1.73 2.68 0.18
N GLU A 290 1.82 3.92 -0.25
CA GLU A 290 1.06 4.42 -1.40
C GLU A 290 1.39 3.65 -2.70
N ARG A 291 2.63 3.14 -2.80
CA ARG A 291 3.12 2.35 -3.95
C ARG A 291 2.79 0.85 -3.85
N GLY A 292 2.25 0.37 -2.71
CA GLY A 292 1.89 -1.02 -2.46
C GLY A 292 2.41 -1.58 -1.14
N LEU A 293 2.39 -2.90 -1.01
CA LEU A 293 2.87 -3.61 0.18
C LEU A 293 4.35 -3.98 0.00
N ILE A 294 5.17 -3.65 0.99
CA ILE A 294 6.57 -4.07 1.08
C ILE A 294 6.81 -4.81 2.38
N VAL A 295 7.82 -5.69 2.40
CA VAL A 295 8.13 -6.53 3.56
C VAL A 295 9.62 -6.39 3.89
N PRO A 296 10.03 -5.31 4.58
CA PRO A 296 11.38 -5.22 5.11
C PRO A 296 11.65 -6.29 6.17
N VAL A 297 12.90 -6.68 6.31
CA VAL A 297 13.33 -7.80 7.14
C VAL A 297 14.10 -7.31 8.35
N LEU A 298 13.58 -7.63 9.52
CA LEU A 298 14.22 -7.41 10.82
C LEU A 298 15.22 -8.55 11.04
N ARG A 299 16.51 -8.24 10.95
CA ARG A 299 17.59 -9.24 11.07
C ARG A 299 17.83 -9.62 12.51
N ASP A 300 18.17 -10.90 12.73
CA ASP A 300 18.53 -11.44 14.05
C ASP A 300 17.57 -10.95 15.16
N ALA A 301 16.27 -11.03 14.88
CA ALA A 301 15.22 -10.43 15.71
C ALA A 301 15.19 -11.00 17.15
N ASP A 302 15.74 -12.18 17.37
CA ASP A 302 15.91 -12.80 18.68
C ASP A 302 16.91 -12.04 19.57
N GLN A 303 17.93 -11.39 18.97
CA GLN A 303 18.93 -10.59 19.67
C GLN A 303 18.42 -9.18 20.05
N LEU A 304 17.38 -8.69 19.37
CA LEU A 304 16.84 -7.37 19.60
C LEU A 304 15.96 -7.34 20.86
N ASP A 305 16.04 -6.28 21.64
CA ASP A 305 15.09 -5.97 22.69
C ASP A 305 13.81 -5.28 22.13
N PHE A 306 12.84 -4.99 22.98
CA PHE A 306 11.61 -4.30 22.57
C PHE A 306 11.89 -2.95 21.91
N ALA A 307 12.88 -2.22 22.41
CA ALA A 307 13.22 -0.90 21.89
C ALA A 307 13.88 -1.00 20.50
N GLY A 308 14.80 -1.95 20.32
CA GLY A 308 15.45 -2.22 19.06
C GLY A 308 14.47 -2.64 17.95
N ILE A 309 13.49 -3.48 18.31
CA ILE A 309 12.42 -3.89 17.38
C ILE A 309 11.57 -2.67 16.95
N GLU A 310 11.07 -1.89 17.91
CA GLU A 310 10.22 -0.72 17.59
C GLU A 310 11.01 0.36 16.82
N GLN A 311 12.29 0.58 17.15
CA GLN A 311 13.15 1.51 16.42
C GLN A 311 13.34 1.07 14.97
N SER A 312 13.66 -0.20 14.75
CA SER A 312 13.82 -0.75 13.38
C SER A 312 12.53 -0.59 12.54
N ILE A 313 11.36 -0.78 13.16
CA ILE A 313 10.07 -0.58 12.47
C ILE A 313 9.86 0.90 12.10
N VAL A 314 10.22 1.83 12.99
CA VAL A 314 10.17 3.28 12.71
C VAL A 314 11.12 3.63 11.56
N ASP A 315 12.33 3.08 11.57
CA ASP A 315 13.34 3.30 10.53
C ASP A 315 12.89 2.74 9.18
N PHE A 316 12.30 1.56 9.14
CA PHE A 316 11.68 1.01 7.93
C PHE A 316 10.56 1.91 7.40
N GLY A 317 9.71 2.44 8.29
CA GLY A 317 8.67 3.39 7.93
C GLY A 317 9.24 4.70 7.34
N ALA A 318 10.35 5.20 7.88
CA ALA A 318 11.03 6.38 7.38
C ALA A 318 11.69 6.12 6.01
N LYS A 319 12.48 5.03 5.89
CA LYS A 319 13.10 4.60 4.62
C LYS A 319 12.08 4.35 3.52
N THR A 320 10.92 3.80 3.88
CA THR A 320 9.82 3.57 2.93
C THR A 320 9.26 4.87 2.36
N ARG A 321 9.00 5.87 3.22
CA ARG A 321 8.48 7.17 2.79
C ARG A 321 9.48 7.95 1.95
N SER A 322 10.77 7.86 2.29
CA SER A 322 11.85 8.52 1.54
C SER A 322 12.30 7.75 0.28
N GLY A 323 11.75 6.53 0.03
CA GLY A 323 12.18 5.72 -1.11
C GLY A 323 13.61 5.17 -1.01
N THR A 324 14.23 5.19 0.18
CA THR A 324 15.63 4.79 0.42
C THR A 324 15.79 3.34 0.91
N LEU A 325 14.74 2.52 0.81
CA LEU A 325 14.85 1.09 1.08
C LEU A 325 15.78 0.42 0.07
N THR A 326 16.73 -0.34 0.59
CA THR A 326 17.69 -1.09 -0.22
C THR A 326 17.17 -2.50 -0.52
N TYR A 327 17.75 -3.15 -1.51
CA TYR A 327 17.46 -4.55 -1.80
C TYR A 327 17.78 -5.46 -0.60
N ASP A 328 18.84 -5.15 0.14
CA ASP A 328 19.24 -5.91 1.33
C ASP A 328 18.24 -5.76 2.49
N ASP A 329 17.53 -4.62 2.59
CA ASP A 329 16.44 -4.47 3.57
C ASP A 329 15.24 -5.39 3.27
N LEU A 330 15.08 -5.84 2.02
CA LEU A 330 13.92 -6.61 1.54
C LEU A 330 14.21 -8.10 1.28
N LYS A 331 15.49 -8.46 1.11
CA LYS A 331 15.91 -9.81 0.75
C LYS A 331 15.94 -10.73 1.97
N GLY A 332 15.63 -12.00 1.78
CA GLY A 332 15.68 -13.01 2.82
C GLY A 332 14.44 -12.99 3.72
N GLY A 333 14.65 -13.20 5.03
CA GLY A 333 13.56 -13.40 5.98
C GLY A 333 13.15 -14.87 6.08
N THR A 334 12.90 -15.34 7.30
CA THR A 334 12.53 -16.73 7.57
C THR A 334 11.05 -16.87 7.94
N PHE A 335 10.43 -15.79 8.39
CA PHE A 335 9.03 -15.71 8.79
C PHE A 335 8.48 -14.31 8.54
N THR A 336 7.19 -14.16 8.24
CA THR A 336 6.59 -12.84 8.02
C THR A 336 5.43 -12.59 8.99
N ILE A 337 5.32 -11.35 9.48
CA ILE A 337 4.19 -10.84 10.26
C ILE A 337 3.50 -9.73 9.46
N THR A 338 2.19 -9.85 9.26
CA THR A 338 1.37 -8.85 8.57
C THR A 338 0.22 -8.38 9.45
N ASN A 339 -0.08 -7.08 9.43
CA ASN A 339 -1.14 -6.49 10.22
C ASN A 339 -2.25 -5.89 9.34
N GLY A 340 -3.29 -6.67 9.08
CA GLY A 340 -4.51 -6.21 8.41
C GLY A 340 -5.48 -5.47 9.34
N GLY A 341 -5.26 -5.55 10.67
CA GLY A 341 -6.14 -4.95 11.67
C GLY A 341 -6.17 -3.42 11.62
N ILE A 342 -5.09 -2.78 11.19
CA ILE A 342 -5.02 -1.32 11.00
C ILE A 342 -6.00 -0.81 9.94
N PHE A 343 -6.39 -1.68 9.00
CA PHE A 343 -7.40 -1.41 7.95
C PHE A 343 -8.79 -1.91 8.33
N GLY A 344 -8.96 -2.46 9.55
CA GLY A 344 -10.23 -2.98 10.05
C GLY A 344 -10.53 -4.44 9.69
N SER A 345 -9.59 -5.19 9.11
CA SER A 345 -9.77 -6.61 8.80
C SER A 345 -10.11 -7.40 10.07
N MET A 346 -11.22 -8.16 10.03
CA MET A 346 -11.58 -9.06 11.10
C MET A 346 -10.85 -10.40 10.99
N LEU A 347 -10.71 -10.91 9.77
CA LEU A 347 -10.12 -12.21 9.48
C LEU A 347 -9.67 -12.24 8.01
N SER A 348 -8.51 -12.81 7.74
CA SER A 348 -7.99 -13.05 6.40
C SER A 348 -7.05 -14.25 6.39
N THR A 349 -6.82 -14.82 5.20
CA THR A 349 -5.86 -15.88 4.95
C THR A 349 -4.67 -15.28 4.21
N PRO A 350 -3.59 -14.85 4.90
CA PRO A 350 -2.46 -14.22 4.25
C PRO A 350 -1.74 -15.20 3.31
N ILE A 351 -1.24 -14.67 2.18
CA ILE A 351 -0.45 -15.43 1.21
C ILE A 351 1.00 -15.50 1.72
N LEU A 352 1.65 -16.65 1.56
CA LEU A 352 3.05 -16.85 1.92
C LEU A 352 3.97 -15.92 1.13
N ASN A 353 5.11 -15.58 1.73
CA ASN A 353 6.20 -14.84 1.08
C ASN A 353 7.37 -15.80 0.81
N PRO A 354 7.43 -16.45 -0.36
CA PRO A 354 8.48 -17.41 -0.66
C PRO A 354 9.90 -16.84 -0.52
N PRO A 355 10.89 -17.63 -0.04
CA PRO A 355 10.85 -19.07 0.23
C PRO A 355 10.32 -19.46 1.62
N GLN A 356 9.78 -18.52 2.40
CA GLN A 356 9.25 -18.77 3.75
C GLN A 356 8.07 -19.75 3.70
N CYS A 357 8.00 -20.65 4.69
CA CYS A 357 6.92 -21.62 4.78
C CYS A 357 5.72 -21.17 5.63
N ALA A 358 5.80 -20.02 6.30
CA ALA A 358 4.70 -19.54 7.13
C ALA A 358 4.64 -18.01 7.23
N ILE A 359 3.43 -17.49 7.52
CA ILE A 359 3.13 -16.09 7.74
C ILE A 359 2.04 -15.92 8.81
N LEU A 360 2.28 -15.01 9.76
CA LEU A 360 1.32 -14.64 10.79
C LEU A 360 0.53 -13.40 10.37
N GLY A 361 -0.79 -13.51 10.33
CA GLY A 361 -1.73 -12.42 10.12
C GLY A 361 -2.33 -11.93 11.43
N MET A 362 -2.21 -10.62 11.69
CA MET A 362 -2.87 -9.93 12.80
C MET A 362 -4.11 -9.21 12.30
N HIS A 363 -5.13 -9.14 13.14
CA HIS A 363 -6.42 -8.53 12.77
C HIS A 363 -6.85 -7.46 13.77
N ALA A 364 -8.01 -6.84 13.52
CA ALA A 364 -8.52 -5.76 14.36
C ALA A 364 -8.83 -6.25 15.78
N ILE A 365 -8.39 -5.47 16.78
CA ILE A 365 -8.79 -5.66 18.18
C ILE A 365 -10.18 -5.10 18.34
N LYS A 366 -11.11 -5.94 18.83
CA LYS A 366 -12.50 -5.54 19.11
C LYS A 366 -12.94 -6.04 20.48
N GLU A 367 -13.66 -5.23 21.22
CA GLU A 367 -14.33 -5.66 22.46
C GLU A 367 -15.39 -6.71 22.13
N ARG A 368 -15.32 -7.85 22.83
CA ARG A 368 -16.24 -8.98 22.68
C ARG A 368 -16.62 -9.53 24.05
N PRO A 369 -17.85 -10.01 24.22
CA PRO A 369 -18.22 -10.79 25.39
C PRO A 369 -17.52 -12.15 25.32
N VAL A 370 -16.78 -12.48 26.36
CA VAL A 370 -16.12 -13.78 26.56
C VAL A 370 -16.48 -14.36 27.90
N VAL A 371 -16.32 -15.67 28.05
CA VAL A 371 -16.57 -16.34 29.34
C VAL A 371 -15.24 -16.54 30.07
N GLU A 372 -15.09 -15.90 31.23
CA GLU A 372 -13.97 -16.09 32.14
C GLU A 372 -14.51 -16.49 33.53
N ASN A 373 -14.00 -17.58 34.08
CA ASN A 373 -14.42 -18.09 35.42
C ASN A 373 -15.96 -18.26 35.56
N GLY A 374 -16.61 -18.65 34.44
CA GLY A 374 -18.08 -18.84 34.42
C GLY A 374 -18.90 -17.54 34.33
N GLN A 375 -18.26 -16.39 34.15
CA GLN A 375 -18.92 -15.09 34.01
C GLN A 375 -18.68 -14.51 32.60
N ILE A 376 -19.69 -13.80 32.10
CA ILE A 376 -19.55 -13.06 30.82
C ILE A 376 -18.87 -11.73 31.14
N VAL A 377 -17.68 -11.52 30.53
CA VAL A 377 -16.89 -10.30 30.66
C VAL A 377 -16.57 -9.73 29.28
N ILE A 378 -16.35 -8.42 29.20
CA ILE A 378 -15.92 -7.76 27.95
C ILE A 378 -14.40 -7.79 27.90
N ARG A 379 -13.84 -8.26 26.79
CA ARG A 379 -12.39 -8.30 26.54
C ARG A 379 -12.04 -7.84 25.13
N PRO A 380 -10.90 -7.18 24.96
CA PRO A 380 -10.34 -6.82 23.66
C PRO A 380 -9.76 -8.09 23.00
N ILE A 381 -10.49 -8.65 22.07
CA ILE A 381 -10.11 -9.88 21.35
C ILE A 381 -9.54 -9.54 19.98
N MET A 382 -8.42 -10.17 19.63
CA MET A 382 -7.82 -10.17 18.31
C MET A 382 -7.83 -11.59 17.74
N TYR A 383 -8.19 -11.72 16.46
CA TYR A 383 -7.96 -12.95 15.73
C TYR A 383 -6.56 -12.98 15.12
N LEU A 384 -5.92 -14.12 15.22
CA LEU A 384 -4.66 -14.43 14.55
C LEU A 384 -4.90 -15.51 13.48
N ALA A 385 -4.22 -15.37 12.36
CA ALA A 385 -4.18 -16.35 11.29
C ALA A 385 -2.75 -16.79 11.05
N LEU A 386 -2.50 -18.08 10.96
CA LEU A 386 -1.24 -18.64 10.48
C LEU A 386 -1.51 -19.35 9.17
N SER A 387 -1.01 -18.79 8.05
CA SER A 387 -0.93 -19.52 6.80
C SER A 387 0.43 -20.21 6.71
N TYR A 388 0.45 -21.45 6.24
CA TYR A 388 1.64 -22.27 6.18
C TYR A 388 1.59 -23.27 5.03
N ASP A 389 2.77 -23.72 4.62
CA ASP A 389 2.92 -24.76 3.61
C ASP A 389 2.79 -26.14 4.26
N HIS A 390 1.66 -26.83 3.96
CA HIS A 390 1.34 -28.13 4.56
C HIS A 390 2.23 -29.28 4.04
N ARG A 391 3.11 -29.01 3.06
CA ARG A 391 4.15 -29.98 2.68
C ARG A 391 5.24 -30.10 3.75
N LEU A 392 5.44 -29.04 4.56
CA LEU A 392 6.48 -28.97 5.58
C LEU A 392 5.91 -28.98 7.00
N VAL A 393 4.85 -28.19 7.24
CA VAL A 393 4.26 -27.99 8.56
C VAL A 393 2.93 -28.73 8.63
N ASP A 394 2.74 -29.58 9.63
CA ASP A 394 1.47 -30.25 9.86
C ASP A 394 0.47 -29.40 10.68
N GLY A 395 -0.79 -29.81 10.67
CA GLY A 395 -1.85 -29.08 11.37
C GLY A 395 -1.67 -29.03 12.89
N ARG A 396 -1.02 -30.03 13.50
CA ARG A 396 -0.74 -30.07 14.93
C ARG A 396 0.30 -29.00 15.29
N GLU A 397 1.41 -28.94 14.56
CA GLU A 397 2.47 -27.96 14.79
C GLU A 397 1.97 -26.54 14.58
N ALA A 398 1.21 -26.30 13.49
CA ALA A 398 0.63 -25.00 13.19
C ALA A 398 -0.33 -24.49 14.29
N VAL A 399 -1.20 -25.35 14.80
CA VAL A 399 -2.11 -25.01 15.89
C VAL A 399 -1.35 -24.76 17.18
N GLN A 400 -0.38 -25.61 17.54
CA GLN A 400 0.41 -25.44 18.75
C GLN A 400 1.30 -24.18 18.69
N PHE A 401 1.81 -23.82 17.53
CA PHE A 401 2.50 -22.56 17.30
C PHE A 401 1.62 -21.35 17.62
N LEU A 402 0.39 -21.29 17.11
CA LEU A 402 -0.55 -20.23 17.44
C LEU A 402 -0.95 -20.22 18.92
N VAL A 403 -1.09 -21.40 19.54
CA VAL A 403 -1.34 -21.52 20.98
C VAL A 403 -0.18 -20.93 21.78
N THR A 404 1.07 -21.20 21.40
CA THR A 404 2.25 -20.62 22.04
C THR A 404 2.26 -19.09 21.92
N ILE A 405 1.97 -18.54 20.74
CA ILE A 405 1.86 -17.09 20.56
C ILE A 405 0.75 -16.51 21.47
N LYS A 406 -0.42 -17.16 21.49
CA LYS A 406 -1.53 -16.78 22.37
C LYS A 406 -1.09 -16.74 23.84
N GLU A 407 -0.48 -17.81 24.35
CA GLU A 407 -0.01 -17.89 25.72
C GLU A 407 1.00 -16.79 26.07
N CYS A 408 1.96 -16.53 25.18
CA CYS A 408 2.92 -15.44 25.34
C CYS A 408 2.26 -14.06 25.39
N LEU A 409 1.24 -13.81 24.57
CA LEU A 409 0.53 -12.53 24.54
C LEU A 409 -0.46 -12.38 25.72
N GLU A 410 -1.15 -13.44 26.10
CA GLU A 410 -2.06 -13.43 27.25
C GLU A 410 -1.31 -13.39 28.60
N SER A 411 -0.02 -13.80 28.60
CA SER A 411 0.87 -13.73 29.77
C SER A 411 2.21 -13.09 29.41
N PRO A 412 2.25 -11.79 29.08
CA PRO A 412 3.44 -11.13 28.50
C PRO A 412 4.63 -11.08 29.47
N ALA A 413 4.46 -11.41 30.75
CA ALA A 413 5.55 -11.55 31.70
C ALA A 413 6.56 -12.64 31.27
N HIS A 414 6.12 -13.70 30.60
CA HIS A 414 7.00 -14.76 30.09
C HIS A 414 8.00 -14.20 29.09
N LEU A 415 7.56 -13.29 28.19
CA LEU A 415 8.43 -12.64 27.22
C LEU A 415 9.49 -11.72 27.85
N LEU A 416 9.18 -11.15 29.01
CA LEU A 416 10.09 -10.24 29.75
C LEU A 416 11.10 -11.02 30.59
N LEU A 417 10.71 -12.19 31.06
CA LEU A 417 11.53 -13.02 31.97
C LEU A 417 12.32 -14.11 31.23
N ASN A 418 12.09 -14.28 29.92
CA ASN A 418 12.67 -15.34 29.09
C ASN A 418 12.46 -16.76 29.69
N ILE A 419 11.22 -17.08 30.12
CA ILE A 419 10.80 -18.36 30.71
C ILE A 419 9.64 -18.99 29.95
#